data_1d76fa2f113220bddc79de66c2b0f71b
#
_entry.id   1d76fa2f113220bddc79de66c2b0f71b
#
_cell.length_a   1.000
_cell.length_b   1.000
_cell.length_c   1.000
_cell.angle_alpha   90.00
_cell.angle_beta   90.00
_cell.angle_gamma   90.00
#
_symmetry.space_group_name_H-M   'P 1'
#
loop_
_entity.id
_entity.type
_entity.pdbx_description
1 polymer ?
#
loop_
_entity_poly.entity_id
_entity_poly.type
_entity_poly.pdbx_seq_one_letter_code
_entity_poly.pdbx_strand_id
1 'polypeptide(L)'
;NLPFTSIIDQNYDVFEEVLGEISKENSVLLKHHYLSRKEYKYGDDEIYEYDISKYLIENWDSEIIVTTFVQFLDSILTNKNKNLKKYHNLANSIIILDEIQSIPYKYWKLINNYLDIITKTMNCYVILVTATMPLIFNEEKKEIVELASKKDKYFEFFNRIDMDISMLKEKLDIEKISQIIYEDIMSNQNDSFLFVLNTIKSSLEIYYFIKEKFPEREIIYLSTNIIPKERLEKIKMIKENKNCIVVST
;
A
#
# COMPACT_ATOMS: atom_id res chain seq x y z
N ASN A 1 1.62 0.49 11.47
CA ASN A 1 0.41 0.04 10.79
C ASN A 1 0.56 0.34 9.32
N LEU A 2 0.97 -0.66 8.58
CA LEU A 2 0.94 -0.58 7.12
C LEU A 2 -0.50 -0.85 6.69
N PRO A 3 -1.18 0.10 6.08
CA PRO A 3 -2.59 -0.03 5.71
C PRO A 3 -2.79 -0.85 4.42
N PHE A 4 -1.98 -1.87 4.14
CA PHE A 4 -1.68 -2.21 2.76
C PHE A 4 -2.11 -3.60 2.32
N THR A 5 -3.13 -4.14 2.95
CA THR A 5 -3.82 -5.29 2.35
C THR A 5 -4.47 -4.92 1.01
N SER A 6 -4.97 -3.70 0.86
CA SER A 6 -5.53 -3.22 -0.42
C SER A 6 -4.48 -3.06 -1.53
N ILE A 7 -3.27 -2.63 -1.20
CA ILE A 7 -2.16 -2.55 -2.17
C ILE A 7 -1.67 -3.96 -2.54
N ILE A 8 -1.64 -4.88 -1.57
CA ILE A 8 -1.32 -6.28 -1.85
C ILE A 8 -2.33 -6.89 -2.82
N ASP A 9 -3.62 -6.65 -2.59
CA ASP A 9 -4.67 -7.15 -3.47
C ASP A 9 -4.50 -6.57 -4.88
N GLN A 10 -4.27 -5.25 -5.02
CA GLN A 10 -4.02 -4.61 -6.32
C GLN A 10 -2.77 -5.16 -7.02
N ASN A 11 -1.65 -5.30 -6.32
CA ASN A 11 -0.44 -5.85 -6.91
C ASN A 11 -0.62 -7.32 -7.29
N TYR A 12 -1.32 -8.08 -6.48
CA TYR A 12 -1.63 -9.48 -6.77
C TYR A 12 -2.48 -9.60 -8.03
N ASP A 13 -3.53 -8.78 -8.17
CA ASP A 13 -4.41 -8.75 -9.34
C ASP A 13 -3.62 -8.40 -10.62
N VAL A 14 -2.64 -7.47 -10.54
CA VAL A 14 -1.74 -7.15 -11.66
C VAL A 14 -0.87 -8.34 -12.05
N PHE A 15 -0.33 -9.08 -11.07
CA PHE A 15 0.41 -10.31 -11.36
C PHE A 15 -0.46 -11.39 -11.96
N GLU A 16 -1.70 -11.56 -11.49
CA GLU A 16 -2.66 -12.48 -12.11
C GLU A 16 -2.94 -12.13 -13.57
N GLU A 17 -3.14 -10.85 -13.87
CA GLU A 17 -3.37 -10.39 -15.24
C GLU A 17 -2.16 -10.66 -16.15
N VAL A 18 -0.95 -10.36 -15.68
CA VAL A 18 0.28 -10.53 -16.46
C VAL A 18 0.62 -12.01 -16.68
N LEU A 19 0.45 -12.85 -15.67
CA LEU A 19 0.80 -14.26 -15.71
C LEU A 19 -0.31 -15.12 -16.36
N GLY A 20 -1.56 -14.65 -16.39
CA GLY A 20 -2.69 -15.38 -16.96
C GLY A 20 -2.95 -16.72 -16.26
N GLU A 21 -3.16 -17.78 -17.04
CA GLU A 21 -3.56 -19.10 -16.51
C GLU A 21 -2.57 -19.71 -15.51
N ILE A 22 -1.28 -19.45 -15.65
CA ILE A 22 -0.25 -20.01 -14.74
C ILE A 22 -0.31 -19.42 -13.34
N SER A 23 -0.92 -18.24 -13.15
CA SER A 23 -1.12 -17.64 -11.84
C SER A 23 -2.12 -18.36 -10.95
N LYS A 24 -2.94 -19.25 -11.52
CA LYS A 24 -3.92 -20.05 -10.77
C LYS A 24 -3.25 -21.04 -9.81
N GLU A 25 -2.02 -21.45 -10.11
CA GLU A 25 -1.23 -22.31 -9.23
C GLU A 25 -0.52 -21.49 -8.15
N ASN A 26 -0.73 -21.87 -6.89
CA ASN A 26 -0.03 -21.21 -5.79
C ASN A 26 1.47 -21.54 -5.72
N SER A 27 1.94 -22.54 -6.43
CA SER A 27 3.37 -22.81 -6.71
C SER A 27 4.01 -21.66 -7.50
N VAL A 28 3.25 -20.97 -8.34
CA VAL A 28 3.74 -19.83 -9.13
C VAL A 28 3.47 -18.51 -8.44
N LEU A 29 2.21 -18.26 -8.01
CA LEU A 29 1.83 -16.99 -7.40
C LEU A 29 1.09 -17.18 -6.08
N LEU A 30 1.68 -16.70 -4.99
CA LEU A 30 1.13 -16.80 -3.65
C LEU A 30 0.84 -15.41 -3.05
N LYS A 31 -0.39 -15.20 -2.60
CA LYS A 31 -0.77 -14.06 -1.74
C LYS A 31 -0.72 -14.47 -0.27
N HIS A 32 0.17 -13.84 0.51
CA HIS A 32 0.32 -14.17 1.92
C HIS A 32 0.25 -12.96 2.84
N HIS A 33 -0.89 -12.79 3.50
CA HIS A 33 -1.10 -11.86 4.61
C HIS A 33 -2.11 -12.44 5.62
N TYR A 34 -2.34 -11.77 6.75
CA TYR A 34 -3.17 -12.32 7.82
C TYR A 34 -4.64 -12.58 7.45
N LEU A 35 -5.16 -11.95 6.38
CA LEU A 35 -6.52 -12.16 5.84
C LEU A 35 -6.55 -13.13 4.64
N SER A 36 -5.40 -13.61 4.17
CA SER A 36 -5.36 -14.53 3.02
C SER A 36 -6.02 -15.87 3.36
N ARG A 37 -6.62 -16.49 2.35
CA ARG A 37 -7.12 -17.87 2.47
C ARG A 37 -5.96 -18.82 2.79
N LYS A 38 -6.24 -19.85 3.54
CA LYS A 38 -5.24 -20.89 3.91
C LYS A 38 -5.37 -22.11 3.00
N GLU A 39 -5.68 -21.89 1.75
CA GLU A 39 -5.82 -22.90 0.72
C GLU A 39 -4.65 -22.76 -0.26
N TYR A 40 -3.99 -23.86 -0.59
CA TYR A 40 -2.91 -23.90 -1.56
C TYR A 40 -3.39 -24.74 -2.74
N LYS A 41 -3.54 -24.09 -3.89
CA LYS A 41 -4.04 -24.70 -5.13
C LYS A 41 -2.90 -25.24 -5.97
N TYR A 42 -3.15 -26.35 -6.64
CA TYR A 42 -2.24 -26.95 -7.61
C TYR A 42 -3.03 -27.54 -8.78
N GLY A 43 -2.44 -27.52 -9.99
CA GLY A 43 -3.11 -28.00 -11.19
C GLY A 43 -4.45 -27.32 -11.48
N ASP A 44 -5.37 -28.05 -12.07
CA ASP A 44 -6.69 -27.57 -12.48
C ASP A 44 -7.66 -27.44 -11.27
N ASP A 45 -7.44 -26.41 -10.41
CA ASP A 45 -8.28 -26.07 -9.25
C ASP A 45 -8.31 -27.10 -8.09
N GLU A 46 -7.42 -28.10 -8.08
CA GLU A 46 -7.26 -28.98 -6.93
C GLU A 46 -6.62 -28.24 -5.74
N ILE A 47 -7.02 -28.59 -4.52
CA ILE A 47 -6.54 -27.98 -3.28
C ILE A 47 -5.88 -29.06 -2.42
N TYR A 48 -4.69 -28.81 -1.92
CA TYR A 48 -4.06 -29.69 -0.94
C TYR A 48 -4.86 -29.72 0.37
N GLU A 49 -4.75 -30.83 1.10
CA GLU A 49 -5.26 -30.91 2.47
C GLU A 49 -4.78 -29.72 3.32
N TYR A 50 -5.58 -29.34 4.31
CA TYR A 50 -5.35 -28.10 5.08
C TYR A 50 -3.94 -28.03 5.69
N ASP A 51 -3.43 -29.13 6.25
CA ASP A 51 -2.11 -29.13 6.89
C ASP A 51 -0.97 -28.97 5.88
N ILE A 52 -1.10 -29.57 4.69
CA ILE A 52 -0.14 -29.41 3.59
C ILE A 52 -0.22 -27.98 3.03
N SER A 53 -1.42 -27.50 2.75
CA SER A 53 -1.65 -26.12 2.27
C SER A 53 -1.04 -25.11 3.22
N LYS A 54 -1.28 -25.26 4.51
CA LYS A 54 -0.71 -24.39 5.54
C LYS A 54 0.82 -24.46 5.59
N TYR A 55 1.40 -25.66 5.44
CA TYR A 55 2.86 -25.85 5.42
C TYR A 55 3.49 -25.13 4.22
N LEU A 56 2.95 -25.27 3.02
CA LEU A 56 3.44 -24.64 1.78
C LEU A 56 3.35 -23.11 1.86
N ILE A 57 2.22 -22.58 2.34
CA ILE A 57 2.03 -21.14 2.55
C ILE A 57 3.01 -20.59 3.59
N GLU A 58 3.16 -21.29 4.72
CA GLU A 58 4.05 -20.87 5.80
C GLU A 58 5.53 -20.96 5.42
N ASN A 59 5.91 -21.80 4.49
CA ASN A 59 7.28 -21.89 3.97
C ASN A 59 7.58 -20.90 2.85
N TRP A 60 6.55 -20.29 2.22
CA TRP A 60 6.71 -19.52 0.99
C TRP A 60 7.24 -20.37 -0.17
N ASP A 61 6.66 -21.53 -0.35
CA ASP A 61 7.02 -22.48 -1.40
C ASP A 61 6.30 -22.10 -2.71
N SER A 62 6.70 -20.96 -3.28
CA SER A 62 6.12 -20.36 -4.48
C SER A 62 7.16 -19.47 -5.17
N GLU A 63 7.08 -19.36 -6.50
CA GLU A 63 8.04 -18.56 -7.27
C GLU A 63 7.87 -17.05 -7.04
N ILE A 64 6.63 -16.58 -6.96
CA ILE A 64 6.28 -15.18 -6.71
C ILE A 64 5.42 -15.08 -5.47
N ILE A 65 5.84 -14.28 -4.51
CA ILE A 65 5.14 -14.11 -3.24
C ILE A 65 4.79 -12.65 -3.03
N VAL A 66 3.50 -12.34 -3.00
CA VAL A 66 2.99 -10.99 -2.67
C VAL A 66 2.60 -10.95 -1.21
N THR A 67 3.32 -10.15 -0.42
CA THR A 67 3.17 -10.16 1.04
C THR A 67 3.32 -8.76 1.67
N THR A 68 3.06 -8.65 2.97
CA THR A 68 3.23 -7.41 3.73
C THR A 68 4.65 -7.24 4.27
N PHE A 69 5.05 -5.99 4.55
CA PHE A 69 6.27 -5.72 5.32
C PHE A 69 6.28 -6.44 6.67
N VAL A 70 5.16 -6.53 7.35
CA VAL A 70 5.06 -7.22 8.65
C VAL A 70 5.42 -8.69 8.50
N GLN A 71 4.88 -9.38 7.50
CA GLN A 71 5.20 -10.78 7.24
C GLN A 71 6.66 -10.98 6.84
N PHE A 72 7.20 -10.08 6.02
CA PHE A 72 8.61 -10.09 5.64
C PHE A 72 9.51 -9.87 6.86
N LEU A 73 9.27 -8.80 7.64
CA LEU A 73 10.06 -8.50 8.83
C LEU A 73 9.94 -9.58 9.91
N ASP A 74 8.74 -10.13 10.11
CA ASP A 74 8.53 -11.26 11.01
C ASP A 74 9.32 -12.51 10.58
N SER A 75 9.58 -12.68 9.29
CA SER A 75 10.36 -13.81 8.78
C SER A 75 11.87 -13.67 9.07
N ILE A 76 12.35 -12.42 9.19
CA ILE A 76 13.78 -12.13 9.32
C ILE A 76 14.20 -11.67 10.72
N LEU A 77 13.26 -11.11 11.51
CA LEU A 77 13.56 -10.53 12.83
C LEU A 77 12.92 -11.29 14.00
N THR A 78 12.45 -12.51 13.76
CA THR A 78 11.74 -13.29 14.77
C THR A 78 12.61 -14.40 15.35
N ASN A 79 12.26 -14.84 16.56
CA ASN A 79 12.77 -16.06 17.18
C ASN A 79 11.77 -17.22 17.11
N LYS A 80 10.64 -17.05 16.39
CA LYS A 80 9.60 -18.08 16.29
C LYS A 80 9.90 -19.02 15.13
N ASN A 81 10.06 -20.30 15.39
CA ASN A 81 10.36 -21.33 14.37
C ASN A 81 9.40 -21.29 13.18
N LYS A 82 8.11 -21.00 13.42
CA LYS A 82 7.09 -20.87 12.37
C LYS A 82 7.46 -19.82 11.32
N ASN A 83 8.01 -18.71 11.73
CA ASN A 83 8.34 -17.60 10.82
C ASN A 83 9.74 -17.82 10.19
N LEU A 84 10.64 -18.46 10.90
CA LEU A 84 11.99 -18.78 10.38
C LEU A 84 11.97 -19.80 9.24
N LYS A 85 10.91 -20.59 9.08
CA LYS A 85 10.77 -21.55 7.97
C LYS A 85 10.93 -20.91 6.59
N LYS A 86 10.51 -19.63 6.42
CA LYS A 86 10.58 -18.90 5.18
C LYS A 86 11.99 -18.43 4.81
N TYR A 87 12.90 -18.42 5.79
CA TYR A 87 14.20 -17.77 5.66
C TYR A 87 15.07 -18.38 4.55
N HIS A 88 15.00 -19.70 4.37
CA HIS A 88 15.78 -20.37 3.34
C HIS A 88 15.35 -20.00 1.91
N ASN A 89 14.07 -19.65 1.70
CA ASN A 89 13.53 -19.24 0.40
C ASN A 89 13.86 -17.78 0.06
N LEU A 90 14.46 -17.03 0.98
CA LEU A 90 15.02 -15.71 0.66
C LEU A 90 16.33 -15.81 -0.11
N ALA A 91 17.08 -16.90 0.01
CA ALA A 91 18.33 -17.06 -0.73
C ALA A 91 18.07 -17.12 -2.25
N ASN A 92 18.94 -16.45 -3.02
CA ASN A 92 18.82 -16.32 -4.49
C ASN A 92 17.53 -15.66 -4.97
N SER A 93 16.90 -14.82 -4.14
CA SER A 93 15.65 -14.15 -4.47
C SER A 93 15.85 -12.70 -4.91
N ILE A 94 14.85 -12.18 -5.61
CA ILE A 94 14.67 -10.75 -5.86
C ILE A 94 13.60 -10.23 -4.90
N ILE A 95 13.97 -9.32 -4.02
CA ILE A 95 13.10 -8.75 -2.99
C ILE A 95 12.72 -7.34 -3.41
N ILE A 96 11.45 -7.13 -3.74
CA ILE A 96 10.92 -5.81 -4.09
C ILE A 96 10.21 -5.23 -2.86
N LEU A 97 10.71 -4.10 -2.37
CA LEU A 97 10.16 -3.38 -1.21
C LEU A 97 9.49 -2.10 -1.71
N ASP A 98 8.18 -2.13 -1.81
CA ASP A 98 7.37 -1.00 -2.24
C ASP A 98 6.97 -0.13 -1.03
N GLU A 99 6.95 1.21 -1.19
CA GLU A 99 6.65 2.18 -0.13
C GLU A 99 7.55 2.03 1.12
N ILE A 100 8.84 1.78 0.93
CA ILE A 100 9.78 1.51 2.03
C ILE A 100 9.85 2.63 3.07
N GLN A 101 9.56 3.88 2.71
CA GLN A 101 9.51 5.01 3.63
C GLN A 101 8.43 4.89 4.71
N SER A 102 7.46 3.99 4.53
CA SER A 102 6.42 3.71 5.53
C SER A 102 6.92 2.96 6.76
N ILE A 103 8.13 2.42 6.71
CA ILE A 103 8.75 1.73 7.84
C ILE A 103 9.09 2.75 8.94
N PRO A 104 8.68 2.51 10.20
CA PRO A 104 9.00 3.41 11.29
C PRO A 104 10.51 3.65 11.46
N TYR A 105 10.89 4.91 11.62
CA TYR A 105 12.28 5.38 11.72
C TYR A 105 13.16 4.56 12.67
N LYS A 106 12.61 4.13 13.80
CA LYS A 106 13.34 3.33 14.81
C LYS A 106 13.90 2.00 14.28
N TYR A 107 13.36 1.49 13.16
CA TYR A 107 13.82 0.24 12.55
C TYR A 107 14.77 0.45 11.35
N TRP A 108 14.97 1.68 10.88
CA TRP A 108 15.72 1.97 9.67
C TRP A 108 17.15 1.41 9.70
N LYS A 109 17.89 1.66 10.78
CA LYS A 109 19.26 1.14 10.93
C LYS A 109 19.31 -0.39 10.92
N LEU A 110 18.35 -1.03 11.57
CA LEU A 110 18.27 -2.49 11.62
C LEU A 110 18.00 -3.08 10.24
N ILE A 111 17.07 -2.48 9.49
CA ILE A 111 16.69 -2.92 8.16
C ILE A 111 17.83 -2.68 7.18
N ASN A 112 18.49 -1.53 7.19
CA ASN A 112 19.64 -1.27 6.35
C ASN A 112 20.72 -2.33 6.57
N ASN A 113 21.13 -2.57 7.80
CA ASN A 113 22.13 -3.59 8.13
C ASN A 113 21.70 -5.00 7.66
N TYR A 114 20.42 -5.33 7.83
CA TYR A 114 19.90 -6.63 7.43
C TYR A 114 19.92 -6.79 5.91
N LEU A 115 19.43 -5.80 5.17
CA LEU A 115 19.44 -5.84 3.70
C LEU A 115 20.86 -5.92 3.15
N ASP A 116 21.82 -5.20 3.75
CA ASP A 116 23.25 -5.31 3.39
C ASP A 116 23.79 -6.73 3.62
N ILE A 117 23.41 -7.36 4.72
CA ILE A 117 23.84 -8.75 5.01
C ILE A 117 23.28 -9.72 3.98
N ILE A 118 21.97 -9.72 3.73
CA ILE A 118 21.35 -10.70 2.82
C ILE A 118 21.80 -10.53 1.37
N THR A 119 22.03 -9.31 0.93
CA THR A 119 22.56 -9.05 -0.42
C THR A 119 23.99 -9.59 -0.58
N LYS A 120 24.82 -9.52 0.46
CA LYS A 120 26.21 -10.00 0.44
C LYS A 120 26.35 -11.51 0.67
N THR A 121 25.47 -12.09 1.47
CA THR A 121 25.64 -13.48 1.96
C THR A 121 24.68 -14.49 1.35
N MET A 122 23.50 -14.04 0.89
CA MET A 122 22.45 -14.93 0.39
C MET A 122 22.18 -14.78 -1.10
N ASN A 123 23.04 -14.06 -1.83
CA ASN A 123 22.87 -13.78 -3.26
C ASN A 123 21.49 -13.19 -3.59
N CYS A 124 20.98 -12.28 -2.74
CA CYS A 124 19.72 -11.60 -2.94
C CYS A 124 19.93 -10.28 -3.68
N TYR A 125 18.95 -9.92 -4.49
CA TYR A 125 18.82 -8.57 -5.05
C TYR A 125 17.67 -7.85 -4.35
N VAL A 126 17.89 -6.61 -3.92
CA VAL A 126 16.87 -5.80 -3.27
C VAL A 126 16.56 -4.60 -4.15
N ILE A 127 15.30 -4.46 -4.56
CA ILE A 127 14.79 -3.33 -5.33
C ILE A 127 13.89 -2.51 -4.40
N LEU A 128 14.21 -1.23 -4.26
CA LEU A 128 13.45 -0.29 -3.45
C LEU A 128 12.57 0.55 -4.36
N VAL A 129 11.27 0.55 -4.10
CA VAL A 129 10.31 1.39 -4.81
C VAL A 129 9.74 2.40 -3.82
N THR A 130 9.83 3.69 -4.16
CA THR A 130 9.40 4.77 -3.25
C THR A 130 9.15 6.06 -4.01
N ALA A 131 8.13 6.80 -3.60
CA ALA A 131 7.88 8.15 -4.10
C ALA A 131 8.83 9.19 -3.49
N THR A 132 9.33 8.93 -2.27
CA THR A 132 10.23 9.82 -1.53
C THR A 132 11.41 9.03 -1.01
N MET A 133 12.64 9.44 -1.36
CA MET A 133 13.86 8.75 -0.93
C MET A 133 13.96 8.76 0.60
N PRO A 134 13.87 7.61 1.27
CA PRO A 134 14.00 7.55 2.71
C PRO A 134 15.49 7.64 3.09
N LEU A 135 15.78 8.36 4.19
CA LEU A 135 17.13 8.47 4.75
C LEU A 135 17.65 7.16 5.39
N ILE A 136 17.05 6.03 5.04
CA ILE A 136 17.48 4.69 5.49
C ILE A 136 18.84 4.36 4.91
N PHE A 137 19.10 4.76 3.67
CA PHE A 137 20.33 4.46 2.93
C PHE A 137 21.12 5.74 2.70
N ASN A 138 22.44 5.62 2.68
CA ASN A 138 23.33 6.72 2.39
C ASN A 138 23.78 6.69 0.92
N GLU A 139 23.24 7.63 0.11
CA GLU A 139 23.60 7.76 -1.31
C GLU A 139 25.09 8.08 -1.51
N GLU A 140 25.69 8.89 -0.63
CA GLU A 140 27.11 9.27 -0.73
C GLU A 140 28.02 8.05 -0.59
N LYS A 141 27.61 7.05 0.19
CA LYS A 141 28.37 5.79 0.38
C LYS A 141 28.13 4.78 -0.75
N LYS A 142 27.31 5.11 -1.74
CA LYS A 142 26.92 4.19 -2.81
C LYS A 142 26.33 2.88 -2.30
N GLU A 143 25.60 2.94 -1.20
CA GLU A 143 24.88 1.77 -0.64
C GLU A 143 23.75 1.33 -1.56
N ILE A 144 23.26 2.23 -2.41
CA ILE A 144 22.19 1.99 -3.39
C ILE A 144 22.59 2.53 -4.76
N VAL A 145 21.97 1.96 -5.79
CA VAL A 145 22.13 2.40 -7.19
C VAL A 145 20.78 2.88 -7.70
N GLU A 146 20.72 4.12 -8.19
CA GLU A 146 19.53 4.68 -8.82
C GLU A 146 19.30 4.02 -10.17
N LEU A 147 18.17 3.32 -10.32
CA LEU A 147 17.80 2.66 -11.57
C LEU A 147 17.18 3.62 -12.60
N ALA A 148 16.51 4.68 -12.14
CA ALA A 148 15.88 5.68 -12.99
C ALA A 148 16.80 6.87 -13.24
N SER A 149 17.84 6.69 -14.05
CA SER A 149 18.90 7.69 -14.31
C SER A 149 18.42 9.04 -14.85
N LYS A 150 17.17 9.14 -15.32
CA LYS A 150 16.55 10.35 -15.87
C LYS A 150 15.28 10.74 -15.10
N LYS A 151 15.25 10.52 -13.81
CA LYS A 151 14.07 10.76 -12.96
C LYS A 151 13.49 12.16 -13.13
N ASP A 152 14.31 13.20 -13.16
CA ASP A 152 13.87 14.60 -13.31
C ASP A 152 13.04 14.82 -14.58
N LYS A 153 13.47 14.23 -15.71
CA LYS A 153 12.73 14.29 -16.97
C LYS A 153 11.37 13.62 -16.90
N TYR A 154 11.25 12.54 -16.13
CA TYR A 154 9.95 11.88 -15.92
C TYR A 154 9.06 12.72 -15.02
N PHE A 155 9.59 13.34 -13.98
CA PHE A 155 8.82 14.23 -13.10
C PHE A 155 8.31 15.47 -13.85
N GLU A 156 9.11 16.08 -14.70
CA GLU A 156 8.68 17.21 -15.55
C GLU A 156 7.52 16.84 -16.48
N PHE A 157 7.56 15.63 -17.07
CA PHE A 157 6.49 15.14 -17.94
C PHE A 157 5.16 14.89 -17.18
N PHE A 158 5.23 14.52 -15.92
CA PHE A 158 4.06 14.21 -15.08
C PHE A 158 3.56 15.41 -14.26
N ASN A 159 3.92 16.63 -14.59
CA ASN A 159 3.40 17.83 -13.92
C ASN A 159 1.90 18.03 -14.27
N ARG A 160 1.03 17.41 -13.46
CA ARG A 160 -0.44 17.39 -13.63
C ARG A 160 -1.18 18.02 -12.44
N ILE A 161 -0.44 18.57 -11.50
CA ILE A 161 -0.99 19.03 -10.23
C ILE A 161 -0.56 20.47 -10.01
N ASP A 162 -1.54 21.37 -9.83
CA ASP A 162 -1.29 22.68 -9.26
C ASP A 162 -1.41 22.58 -7.74
N MET A 163 -0.39 23.01 -7.03
CA MET A 163 -0.34 22.95 -5.58
C MET A 163 -0.45 24.35 -4.99
N ASP A 164 -1.58 24.65 -4.35
CA ASP A 164 -1.73 25.84 -3.52
C ASP A 164 -1.30 25.55 -2.07
N ILE A 165 -0.23 26.20 -1.64
CA ILE A 165 0.33 26.09 -0.28
C ILE A 165 0.13 27.36 0.54
N SER A 166 -0.70 28.29 0.08
CA SER A 166 -0.92 29.62 0.71
C SER A 166 -1.37 29.50 2.17
N MET A 167 -2.15 28.48 2.50
CA MET A 167 -2.70 28.25 3.84
C MET A 167 -1.80 27.45 4.79
N LEU A 168 -0.65 26.93 4.36
CA LEU A 168 0.21 26.08 5.20
C LEU A 168 0.71 26.75 6.49
N LYS A 169 0.74 28.07 6.54
CA LYS A 169 1.23 28.84 7.70
C LYS A 169 0.11 29.19 8.68
N GLU A 170 -1.13 28.95 8.33
CA GLU A 170 -2.28 29.30 9.15
C GLU A 170 -2.72 28.09 10.00
N LYS A 171 -3.05 28.39 11.28
CA LYS A 171 -3.79 27.41 12.09
C LYS A 171 -5.27 27.59 11.82
N LEU A 172 -5.85 26.65 11.12
CA LEU A 172 -7.27 26.65 10.80
C LEU A 172 -8.03 25.80 11.83
N ASP A 173 -9.11 26.33 12.36
CA ASP A 173 -10.11 25.55 13.09
C ASP A 173 -11.09 24.87 12.12
N ILE A 174 -11.93 24.00 12.66
CA ILE A 174 -12.85 23.21 11.85
C ILE A 174 -13.93 24.07 11.19
N GLU A 175 -14.32 25.16 11.82
CA GLU A 175 -15.33 26.09 11.30
C GLU A 175 -14.80 26.83 10.08
N LYS A 176 -13.57 27.32 10.14
CA LYS A 176 -12.90 27.99 9.02
C LYS A 176 -12.64 27.06 7.85
N ILE A 177 -12.23 25.81 8.15
CA ILE A 177 -12.10 24.77 7.13
C ILE A 177 -13.44 24.47 6.46
N SER A 178 -14.53 24.35 7.23
CA SER A 178 -15.87 24.12 6.70
C SER A 178 -16.32 25.23 5.76
N GLN A 179 -16.03 26.49 6.10
CA GLN A 179 -16.34 27.64 5.26
C GLN A 179 -15.56 27.59 3.93
N ILE A 180 -14.27 27.32 3.97
CA ILE A 180 -13.43 27.20 2.77
C ILE A 180 -13.95 26.08 1.86
N ILE A 181 -14.25 24.91 2.43
CA ILE A 181 -14.82 23.77 1.71
C ILE A 181 -16.15 24.15 1.05
N TYR A 182 -17.00 24.86 1.78
CA TYR A 182 -18.29 25.32 1.24
C TYR A 182 -18.13 26.24 0.03
N GLU A 183 -17.24 27.24 0.14
CA GLU A 183 -16.96 28.20 -0.94
C GLU A 183 -16.36 27.52 -2.17
N ASP A 184 -15.46 26.56 -1.96
CA ASP A 184 -14.82 25.80 -3.03
C ASP A 184 -15.82 24.91 -3.78
N ILE A 185 -16.67 24.17 -3.07
CA ILE A 185 -17.72 23.36 -3.68
C ILE A 185 -18.74 24.23 -4.43
N MET A 186 -19.12 25.37 -3.87
CA MET A 186 -20.06 26.30 -4.52
C MET A 186 -19.49 26.90 -5.80
N SER A 187 -18.20 27.20 -5.81
CA SER A 187 -17.52 27.78 -6.98
C SER A 187 -17.31 26.76 -8.10
N ASN A 188 -17.21 25.48 -7.76
CA ASN A 188 -16.84 24.39 -8.67
C ASN A 188 -17.85 23.25 -8.61
N GLN A 189 -19.12 23.56 -8.84
CA GLN A 189 -20.25 22.63 -8.62
C GLN A 189 -20.19 21.33 -9.44
N ASN A 190 -19.49 21.32 -10.56
CA ASN A 190 -19.36 20.14 -11.44
C ASN A 190 -18.12 19.29 -11.18
N ASP A 191 -17.27 19.70 -10.24
CA ASP A 191 -16.02 19.01 -9.98
C ASP A 191 -16.17 17.95 -8.90
N SER A 192 -15.29 16.96 -8.94
CA SER A 192 -15.14 15.98 -7.86
C SER A 192 -14.18 16.53 -6.82
N PHE A 193 -14.47 16.24 -5.55
CA PHE A 193 -13.66 16.70 -4.43
C PHE A 193 -13.16 15.52 -3.59
N LEU A 194 -11.93 15.63 -3.11
CA LEU A 194 -11.36 14.74 -2.11
C LEU A 194 -10.83 15.55 -0.93
N PHE A 195 -11.50 15.46 0.20
CA PHE A 195 -11.06 16.08 1.46
C PHE A 195 -10.41 15.04 2.36
N VAL A 196 -9.12 15.20 2.67
CA VAL A 196 -8.37 14.29 3.53
C VAL A 196 -8.06 14.98 4.85
N LEU A 197 -8.55 14.43 5.96
CA LEU A 197 -8.40 14.99 7.30
C LEU A 197 -7.50 14.08 8.16
N ASN A 198 -6.81 14.68 9.12
CA ASN A 198 -5.85 13.97 9.98
C ASN A 198 -6.50 13.08 11.05
N THR A 199 -7.77 13.31 11.38
CA THR A 199 -8.47 12.56 12.42
C THR A 199 -9.84 12.08 11.96
N ILE A 200 -10.28 10.95 12.48
CA ILE A 200 -11.62 10.40 12.24
C ILE A 200 -12.70 11.40 12.71
N LYS A 201 -12.48 12.07 13.83
CA LYS A 201 -13.42 13.05 14.36
C LYS A 201 -13.64 14.21 13.37
N SER A 202 -12.55 14.86 12.97
CA SER A 202 -12.63 15.97 12.01
C SER A 202 -13.24 15.55 10.66
N SER A 203 -12.90 14.35 10.18
CA SER A 203 -13.46 13.86 8.91
C SER A 203 -14.95 13.58 9.01
N LEU A 204 -15.47 13.10 10.15
CA LEU A 204 -16.90 12.94 10.37
C LEU A 204 -17.62 14.29 10.47
N GLU A 205 -17.06 15.28 11.16
CA GLU A 205 -17.62 16.62 11.27
C GLU A 205 -17.77 17.27 9.88
N ILE A 206 -16.72 17.22 9.06
CA ILE A 206 -16.75 17.71 7.68
C ILE A 206 -17.73 16.91 6.82
N TYR A 207 -17.77 15.58 6.93
CA TYR A 207 -18.71 14.75 6.19
C TYR A 207 -20.15 15.13 6.48
N TYR A 208 -20.54 15.29 7.75
CA TYR A 208 -21.91 15.67 8.10
C TYR A 208 -22.22 17.10 7.69
N PHE A 209 -21.28 18.03 7.80
CA PHE A 209 -21.41 19.39 7.33
C PHE A 209 -21.72 19.43 5.82
N ILE A 210 -20.92 18.74 5.00
CA ILE A 210 -21.11 18.71 3.55
C ILE A 210 -22.46 18.06 3.23
N LYS A 211 -22.81 16.96 3.90
CA LYS A 211 -24.07 16.25 3.68
C LYS A 211 -25.31 17.09 3.99
N GLU A 212 -25.22 17.96 4.98
CA GLU A 212 -26.29 18.91 5.31
C GLU A 212 -26.40 20.03 4.26
N LYS A 213 -25.27 20.57 3.80
CA LYS A 213 -25.24 21.72 2.87
C LYS A 213 -25.48 21.33 1.41
N PHE A 214 -25.14 20.12 1.02
CA PHE A 214 -25.21 19.62 -0.36
C PHE A 214 -25.95 18.27 -0.45
N PRO A 215 -27.23 18.20 -0.05
CA PRO A 215 -27.99 16.94 0.00
C PRO A 215 -28.17 16.27 -1.36
N GLU A 216 -28.09 17.03 -2.45
CA GLU A 216 -28.25 16.55 -3.83
C GLU A 216 -26.95 15.92 -4.41
N ARG A 217 -25.80 16.12 -3.73
CA ARG A 217 -24.53 15.58 -4.16
C ARG A 217 -24.28 14.19 -3.58
N GLU A 218 -23.66 13.32 -4.34
CA GLU A 218 -23.18 12.06 -3.82
C GLU A 218 -21.93 12.27 -2.96
N ILE A 219 -22.05 11.96 -1.67
CA ILE A 219 -20.98 12.16 -0.69
C ILE A 219 -20.58 10.82 -0.10
N ILE A 220 -19.32 10.46 -0.29
CA ILE A 220 -18.77 9.18 0.12
C ILE A 220 -17.79 9.40 1.28
N TYR A 221 -18.02 8.70 2.38
CA TYR A 221 -17.12 8.71 3.53
C TYR A 221 -16.20 7.49 3.53
N LEU A 222 -14.90 7.71 3.70
CA LEU A 222 -13.88 6.66 3.81
C LEU A 222 -13.02 6.87 5.06
N SER A 223 -12.97 5.86 5.94
CA SER A 223 -12.06 5.86 7.08
C SER A 223 -11.71 4.44 7.53
N THR A 224 -10.80 4.32 8.48
CA THR A 224 -10.44 3.03 9.09
C THR A 224 -11.57 2.38 9.89
N ASN A 225 -12.63 3.16 10.24
CA ASN A 225 -13.81 2.64 10.96
C ASN A 225 -14.80 1.89 10.07
N ILE A 226 -14.63 1.97 8.74
CA ILE A 226 -15.48 1.25 7.79
C ILE A 226 -14.93 -0.16 7.60
N ILE A 227 -15.81 -1.15 7.62
CA ILE A 227 -15.41 -2.54 7.39
C ILE A 227 -14.79 -2.71 6.00
N PRO A 228 -13.79 -3.59 5.83
CA PRO A 228 -13.05 -3.71 4.57
C PRO A 228 -13.93 -3.95 3.34
N LYS A 229 -14.96 -4.78 3.44
CA LYS A 229 -15.88 -5.07 2.35
C LYS A 229 -16.60 -3.81 1.85
N GLU A 230 -17.19 -3.05 2.76
CA GLU A 230 -17.90 -1.81 2.44
C GLU A 230 -16.94 -0.75 1.86
N ARG A 231 -15.71 -0.72 2.34
CA ARG A 231 -14.68 0.19 1.81
C ARG A 231 -14.37 -0.11 0.34
N LEU A 232 -14.24 -1.39 -0.04
CA LEU A 232 -14.01 -1.78 -1.44
C LEU A 232 -15.18 -1.39 -2.34
N GLU A 233 -16.42 -1.57 -1.88
CA GLU A 233 -17.63 -1.15 -2.60
C GLU A 233 -17.63 0.37 -2.82
N LYS A 234 -17.32 1.16 -1.79
CA LYS A 234 -17.22 2.63 -1.89
C LYS A 234 -16.09 3.08 -2.83
N ILE A 235 -14.95 2.42 -2.81
CA ILE A 235 -13.85 2.72 -3.75
C ILE A 235 -14.28 2.45 -5.18
N LYS A 236 -15.04 1.38 -5.42
CA LYS A 236 -15.60 1.08 -6.74
C LYS A 236 -16.57 2.18 -7.19
N MET A 237 -17.49 2.60 -6.32
CA MET A 237 -18.40 3.71 -6.61
C MET A 237 -17.65 5.00 -6.98
N ILE A 238 -16.57 5.34 -6.26
CA ILE A 238 -15.74 6.53 -6.56
C ILE A 238 -15.11 6.43 -7.96
N LYS A 239 -14.64 5.25 -8.35
CA LYS A 239 -14.02 5.04 -9.69
C LYS A 239 -15.04 5.17 -10.82
N GLU A 240 -16.28 4.77 -10.58
CA GLU A 240 -17.37 4.79 -11.56
C GLU A 240 -18.06 6.17 -11.66
N ASN A 241 -18.10 6.93 -10.56
CA ASN A 241 -18.76 8.23 -10.51
C ASN A 241 -17.75 9.39 -10.58
N LYS A 242 -17.87 10.19 -11.66
CA LYS A 242 -16.98 11.33 -11.93
C LYS A 242 -17.40 12.63 -11.23
N ASN A 243 -18.46 12.64 -10.42
CA ASN A 243 -18.97 13.85 -9.78
C ASN A 243 -19.36 13.61 -8.33
N CYS A 244 -18.48 13.01 -7.55
CA CYS A 244 -18.71 12.73 -6.14
C CYS A 244 -17.81 13.58 -5.24
N ILE A 245 -18.23 13.75 -4.00
CA ILE A 245 -17.43 14.35 -2.92
C ILE A 245 -16.98 13.22 -2.00
N VAL A 246 -15.67 13.07 -1.83
CA VAL A 246 -15.10 12.06 -0.95
C VAL A 246 -14.48 12.72 0.27
N VAL A 247 -14.86 12.27 1.46
CA VAL A 247 -14.24 12.69 2.72
C VAL A 247 -13.51 11.49 3.33
N SER A 248 -12.22 11.64 3.62
CA SER A 248 -11.37 10.54 4.08
C SER A 248 -10.45 10.95 5.24
N THR A 249 -9.87 9.93 5.89
CA THR A 249 -8.79 10.08 6.89
C THR A 249 -7.50 9.46 6.39
#